data_3f6db3964232ba830001be54078cad9d
#
_entry.id   3f6db3964232ba830001be54078cad9d
#
_cell.length_a   1.000
_cell.length_b   1.000
_cell.length_c   1.000
_cell.angle_alpha   90.00
_cell.angle_beta   90.00
_cell.angle_gamma   90.00
#
_symmetry.space_group_name_H-M   'P 1'
#
loop_
_entity.id
_entity.type
_entity.pdbx_description
1 polymer ?
#
loop_
_entity_poly.entity_id
_entity_poly.type
_entity_poly.pdbx_seq_one_letter_code
_entity_poly.pdbx_strand_id
1 'polypeptide(L)'
;MKTVKASSAGVWTPTPESLAGTNVAWLMQHAAVDSYGELHAWSVLERERFWSAVVERLGIHFHHPYERVLDLSSGVESPNWFLGAKMNIVESCFSAPVDSPAIVSRGEGSELSVMTVGELQALSGRVAAGLARRGLAPGDAVAIMMPMTPECVAIYLGILWAGCVAVSIADSFRPKEVSRRLELSNAVGIFSQDVIRRGGKSHRLYDIVKEAGGPPAIIVGDDQATEMRDGDCRWTNFLEDTETAPVVILDPSAPLNIIFSSGTTGDPKVIPWNHTTPLKCAADSHFHHNISPGDVVVWPTNIGWMMGPWLIFSSLLNRATMGLYGGAPTGAEFCRFVQDAQTTMLGVVPSLVKTWRATGATEGLDWSSIELFSSTGECSDASDMQWLMERAGGRPIIEYCGGTEIGGGYIANVVALPCVAAEFNTPTLGLDMVILNEFGEVSDNGELFLIPPSIGCSTALLNKDHHEAYYAGTPTGPDGELLRRHGDQMQKLPNGGWRAMGRADDTMNLGGIKVSSAEIERVLQTVEGVSETAAIAVAPSGGPSHLVVYVVAEQGHVQDKATMMASMQSAIRRELNPLFKIHDLAFIDALPRTTSNKVMRRVLRDQFQP
;
A
#
# COMPACT_ATOMS: atom_id res chain seq x y z
N MET A 1 -15.28 11.15 29.82
CA MET A 1 -14.09 10.32 29.64
C MET A 1 -14.15 9.16 30.62
N LYS A 2 -14.57 7.97 30.20
CA LYS A 2 -14.54 6.76 31.02
C LYS A 2 -13.31 5.96 30.57
N THR A 3 -12.37 5.79 31.47
CA THR A 3 -11.16 4.98 31.35
C THR A 3 -11.57 3.54 30.99
N VAL A 4 -11.33 3.12 29.75
CA VAL A 4 -11.32 1.72 29.36
C VAL A 4 -10.13 1.08 30.08
N LYS A 5 -10.38 0.14 31.00
CA LYS A 5 -9.32 -0.63 31.64
C LYS A 5 -8.59 -1.43 30.55
N ALA A 6 -7.30 -1.16 30.38
CA ALA A 6 -6.42 -2.02 29.60
C ALA A 6 -6.56 -3.45 30.15
N SER A 7 -7.02 -4.39 29.33
CA SER A 7 -7.00 -5.80 29.69
C SER A 7 -5.56 -6.30 29.58
N SER A 8 -5.21 -7.28 30.38
CA SER A 8 -3.89 -7.88 30.46
C SER A 8 -3.33 -8.28 29.09
N ALA A 9 -2.10 -7.83 28.81
CA ALA A 9 -1.22 -8.38 27.77
C ALA A 9 -1.67 -8.23 26.29
N GLY A 10 -1.74 -7.00 25.76
CA GLY A 10 -1.79 -6.80 24.31
C GLY A 10 -3.09 -7.20 23.62
N VAL A 11 -4.21 -7.24 24.36
CA VAL A 11 -5.56 -7.55 23.85
C VAL A 11 -6.50 -6.38 24.10
N TRP A 12 -7.07 -5.84 23.04
CA TRP A 12 -8.21 -4.94 23.13
C TRP A 12 -9.50 -5.74 22.91
N THR A 13 -10.54 -5.49 23.74
CA THR A 13 -11.83 -6.17 23.65
C THR A 13 -12.95 -5.15 23.52
N PRO A 14 -13.87 -5.29 22.53
CA PRO A 14 -14.99 -4.39 22.38
C PRO A 14 -15.94 -4.48 23.59
N THR A 15 -16.56 -3.33 23.93
CA THR A 15 -17.71 -3.28 24.83
C THR A 15 -18.96 -2.98 24.03
N PRO A 16 -20.18 -3.26 24.55
CA PRO A 16 -21.41 -2.88 23.86
C PRO A 16 -21.45 -1.39 23.48
N GLU A 17 -20.91 -0.52 24.35
CA GLU A 17 -20.88 0.92 24.13
C GLU A 17 -19.86 1.30 23.03
N SER A 18 -18.70 0.65 22.98
CA SER A 18 -17.70 0.91 21.93
C SER A 18 -18.14 0.38 20.56
N LEU A 19 -18.93 -0.70 20.53
CA LEU A 19 -19.44 -1.29 19.30
C LEU A 19 -20.59 -0.48 18.71
N ALA A 20 -21.53 0.00 19.53
CA ALA A 20 -22.78 0.62 19.07
C ALA A 20 -22.61 1.83 18.14
N GLY A 21 -21.47 2.54 18.23
CA GLY A 21 -21.15 3.71 17.39
C GLY A 21 -20.28 3.40 16.17
N THR A 22 -19.97 2.13 15.92
CA THR A 22 -19.05 1.78 14.83
C THR A 22 -19.75 1.64 13.48
N ASN A 23 -19.00 1.86 12.40
CA ASN A 23 -19.48 1.68 11.03
C ASN A 23 -19.89 0.23 10.75
N VAL A 24 -19.18 -0.73 11.36
CA VAL A 24 -19.50 -2.16 11.21
C VAL A 24 -20.81 -2.52 11.91
N ALA A 25 -21.13 -1.90 13.06
CA ALA A 25 -22.42 -2.11 13.73
C ALA A 25 -23.60 -1.59 12.87
N TRP A 26 -23.42 -0.45 12.20
CA TRP A 26 -24.40 0.01 11.21
C TRP A 26 -24.62 -1.02 10.10
N LEU A 27 -23.55 -1.60 9.56
CA LEU A 27 -23.65 -2.57 8.48
C LEU A 27 -24.30 -3.89 8.97
N MET A 28 -23.99 -4.35 10.18
CA MET A 28 -24.64 -5.52 10.79
C MET A 28 -26.16 -5.31 10.92
N GLN A 29 -26.56 -4.12 11.36
CA GLN A 29 -27.98 -3.76 11.43
C GLN A 29 -28.63 -3.71 10.05
N HIS A 30 -27.95 -3.12 9.04
CA HIS A 30 -28.42 -3.06 7.65
C HIS A 30 -28.59 -4.45 7.03
N ALA A 31 -27.64 -5.35 7.27
CA ALA A 31 -27.69 -6.74 6.80
C ALA A 31 -28.66 -7.63 7.61
N ALA A 32 -29.18 -7.13 8.76
CA ALA A 32 -30.01 -7.87 9.70
C ALA A 32 -29.32 -9.15 10.24
N VAL A 33 -28.05 -9.02 10.66
CA VAL A 33 -27.23 -10.11 11.22
C VAL A 33 -26.75 -9.75 12.63
N ASP A 34 -26.53 -10.78 13.47
CA ASP A 34 -26.20 -10.60 14.89
C ASP A 34 -24.70 -10.76 15.20
N SER A 35 -23.93 -11.29 14.26
CA SER A 35 -22.49 -11.51 14.44
C SER A 35 -21.67 -11.04 13.25
N TYR A 36 -20.39 -10.74 13.50
CA TYR A 36 -19.47 -10.39 12.41
C TYR A 36 -19.25 -11.57 11.43
N GLY A 37 -19.23 -12.80 11.90
CA GLY A 37 -19.12 -13.98 11.03
C GLY A 37 -20.27 -14.08 10.04
N GLU A 38 -21.51 -13.82 10.50
CA GLU A 38 -22.69 -13.75 9.63
C GLU A 38 -22.61 -12.57 8.66
N LEU A 39 -22.09 -11.41 9.12
CA LEU A 39 -21.86 -10.25 8.28
C LEU A 39 -20.86 -10.53 7.16
N HIS A 40 -19.73 -11.18 7.48
CA HIS A 40 -18.75 -11.58 6.48
C HIS A 40 -19.38 -12.54 5.47
N ALA A 41 -20.06 -13.60 5.92
CA ALA A 41 -20.75 -14.54 5.03
C ALA A 41 -21.76 -13.83 4.12
N TRP A 42 -22.59 -12.91 4.68
CA TRP A 42 -23.51 -12.10 3.90
C TRP A 42 -22.79 -11.25 2.85
N SER A 43 -21.68 -10.59 3.20
CA SER A 43 -20.92 -9.74 2.28
C SER A 43 -20.32 -10.51 1.10
N VAL A 44 -20.05 -11.80 1.29
CA VAL A 44 -19.50 -12.71 0.29
C VAL A 44 -20.60 -13.39 -0.55
N LEU A 45 -21.68 -13.83 0.08
CA LEU A 45 -22.79 -14.53 -0.61
C LEU A 45 -23.71 -13.56 -1.35
N GLU A 46 -23.96 -12.38 -0.76
CA GLU A 46 -24.85 -11.33 -1.26
C GLU A 46 -24.06 -10.11 -1.77
N ARG A 47 -23.00 -10.35 -2.55
CA ARG A 47 -22.04 -9.31 -3.01
C ARG A 47 -22.72 -8.07 -3.60
N GLU A 48 -23.77 -8.25 -4.40
CA GLU A 48 -24.48 -7.12 -5.00
C GLU A 48 -25.16 -6.25 -3.94
N ARG A 49 -25.77 -6.87 -2.93
CA ARG A 49 -26.40 -6.14 -1.81
C ARG A 49 -25.37 -5.44 -0.94
N PHE A 50 -24.24 -6.13 -0.66
CA PHE A 50 -23.14 -5.55 0.09
C PHE A 50 -22.58 -4.31 -0.60
N TRP A 51 -22.22 -4.40 -1.88
CA TRP A 51 -21.64 -3.27 -2.60
C TRP A 51 -22.65 -2.16 -2.88
N SER A 52 -23.96 -2.47 -3.03
CA SER A 52 -25.01 -1.44 -3.03
C SER A 52 -25.05 -0.65 -1.73
N ALA A 53 -24.98 -1.34 -0.58
CA ALA A 53 -24.95 -0.69 0.72
C ALA A 53 -23.68 0.16 0.91
N VAL A 54 -22.53 -0.29 0.41
CA VAL A 54 -21.26 0.46 0.44
C VAL A 54 -21.37 1.77 -0.36
N VAL A 55 -21.81 1.72 -1.62
CA VAL A 55 -21.89 2.91 -2.47
C VAL A 55 -22.92 3.92 -1.95
N GLU A 56 -24.03 3.45 -1.39
CA GLU A 56 -25.03 4.29 -0.72
C GLU A 56 -24.44 4.95 0.53
N ARG A 57 -23.80 4.18 1.41
CA ARG A 57 -23.22 4.66 2.67
C ARG A 57 -22.14 5.71 2.46
N LEU A 58 -21.27 5.49 1.47
CA LEU A 58 -20.18 6.40 1.13
C LEU A 58 -20.64 7.58 0.28
N GLY A 59 -21.85 7.52 -0.31
CA GLY A 59 -22.38 8.56 -1.19
C GLY A 59 -21.63 8.65 -2.52
N ILE A 60 -21.33 7.50 -3.13
CA ILE A 60 -20.60 7.43 -4.40
C ILE A 60 -21.44 8.02 -5.52
N HIS A 61 -20.88 8.97 -6.25
CA HIS A 61 -21.55 9.64 -7.35
C HIS A 61 -21.41 8.88 -8.67
N PHE A 62 -22.55 8.64 -9.33
CA PHE A 62 -22.63 8.12 -10.69
C PHE A 62 -23.37 9.12 -11.58
N HIS A 63 -22.76 9.54 -12.70
CA HIS A 63 -23.41 10.37 -13.71
C HIS A 63 -24.54 9.64 -14.42
N HIS A 64 -24.31 8.35 -14.69
CA HIS A 64 -25.33 7.43 -15.14
C HIS A 64 -25.38 6.25 -14.16
N PRO A 65 -26.55 5.93 -13.60
CA PRO A 65 -26.66 4.84 -12.64
C PRO A 65 -26.38 3.49 -13.30
N TYR A 66 -25.91 2.53 -12.50
CA TYR A 66 -25.70 1.15 -12.96
C TYR A 66 -27.02 0.40 -13.12
N GLU A 67 -27.03 -0.53 -14.08
CA GLU A 67 -28.13 -1.49 -14.29
C GLU A 67 -27.99 -2.71 -13.36
N ARG A 68 -26.74 -3.10 -13.07
CA ARG A 68 -26.38 -4.23 -12.22
C ARG A 68 -25.06 -3.93 -11.48
N VAL A 69 -24.97 -4.33 -10.23
CA VAL A 69 -23.76 -4.13 -9.42
C VAL A 69 -22.62 -5.05 -9.86
N LEU A 70 -22.94 -6.32 -10.17
CA LEU A 70 -21.96 -7.32 -10.55
C LEU A 70 -22.47 -8.15 -11.73
N ASP A 71 -21.70 -8.21 -12.81
CA ASP A 71 -21.91 -9.12 -13.93
C ASP A 71 -20.72 -10.08 -14.07
N LEU A 72 -21.02 -11.39 -14.03
CA LEU A 72 -20.04 -12.48 -14.14
C LEU A 72 -20.17 -13.25 -15.46
N SER A 73 -20.81 -12.69 -16.47
CA SER A 73 -20.97 -13.33 -17.77
C SER A 73 -19.64 -13.67 -18.45
N SER A 74 -18.57 -12.93 -18.12
CA SER A 74 -17.20 -13.17 -18.58
C SER A 74 -16.36 -14.01 -17.60
N GLY A 75 -17.00 -14.61 -16.59
CA GLY A 75 -16.33 -15.41 -15.56
C GLY A 75 -15.82 -14.59 -14.38
N VAL A 76 -15.42 -15.29 -13.30
CA VAL A 76 -14.98 -14.69 -12.03
C VAL A 76 -13.63 -13.99 -12.11
N GLU A 77 -12.81 -14.28 -13.11
CA GLU A 77 -11.53 -13.62 -13.37
C GLU A 77 -11.69 -12.24 -13.99
N SER A 78 -12.84 -11.99 -14.64
CA SER A 78 -13.14 -10.76 -15.37
C SER A 78 -14.51 -10.21 -14.97
N PRO A 79 -14.78 -9.96 -13.68
CA PRO A 79 -16.04 -9.40 -13.21
C PRO A 79 -16.21 -7.98 -13.73
N ASN A 80 -17.44 -7.66 -14.16
CA ASN A 80 -17.81 -6.29 -14.51
C ASN A 80 -18.64 -5.69 -13.38
N TRP A 81 -18.08 -4.69 -12.72
CA TRP A 81 -18.71 -4.00 -11.60
C TRP A 81 -19.44 -2.74 -12.07
N PHE A 82 -20.66 -2.54 -11.56
CA PHE A 82 -21.54 -1.40 -11.89
C PHE A 82 -21.80 -1.28 -13.39
N LEU A 83 -22.22 -2.38 -13.99
CA LEU A 83 -22.53 -2.47 -15.42
C LEU A 83 -23.48 -1.35 -15.86
N GLY A 84 -23.13 -0.66 -16.94
CA GLY A 84 -23.90 0.45 -17.51
C GLY A 84 -23.66 1.81 -16.86
N ALA A 85 -22.99 1.87 -15.70
CA ALA A 85 -22.71 3.13 -15.04
C ALA A 85 -21.71 4.00 -15.81
N LYS A 86 -21.76 5.31 -15.54
CA LYS A 86 -20.75 6.30 -15.92
C LYS A 86 -20.37 7.11 -14.69
N MET A 87 -19.08 7.26 -14.44
CA MET A 87 -18.56 7.93 -13.26
C MET A 87 -17.15 8.47 -13.44
N ASN A 88 -16.72 9.29 -12.53
CA ASN A 88 -15.31 9.47 -12.19
C ASN A 88 -15.22 9.51 -10.66
N ILE A 89 -14.47 8.58 -10.08
CA ILE A 89 -14.40 8.41 -8.61
C ILE A 89 -13.89 9.68 -7.90
N VAL A 90 -13.16 10.55 -8.61
CA VAL A 90 -12.65 11.82 -8.05
C VAL A 90 -13.76 12.73 -7.57
N GLU A 91 -14.93 12.74 -8.21
CA GLU A 91 -16.05 13.56 -7.78
C GLU A 91 -16.53 13.17 -6.38
N SER A 92 -16.56 11.86 -6.10
CA SER A 92 -16.91 11.35 -4.77
C SER A 92 -15.87 11.70 -3.70
N CYS A 93 -14.62 11.97 -4.08
CA CYS A 93 -13.58 12.41 -3.16
C CYS A 93 -13.83 13.84 -2.60
N PHE A 94 -14.68 14.63 -3.23
CA PHE A 94 -15.02 16.00 -2.82
C PHE A 94 -16.44 16.11 -2.24
N SER A 95 -16.97 15.02 -1.68
CA SER A 95 -18.32 14.97 -1.09
C SER A 95 -18.43 15.62 0.29
N ALA A 96 -17.33 15.93 0.96
CA ALA A 96 -17.32 16.67 2.22
C ALA A 96 -17.58 18.19 1.99
N PRO A 97 -18.04 18.94 3.00
CA PRO A 97 -18.20 20.38 2.88
C PRO A 97 -16.90 21.08 2.45
N VAL A 98 -17.00 22.10 1.59
CA VAL A 98 -15.84 22.77 0.97
C VAL A 98 -14.86 23.38 1.97
N ASP A 99 -15.35 23.83 3.12
CA ASP A 99 -14.53 24.42 4.19
C ASP A 99 -13.95 23.37 5.16
N SER A 100 -14.29 22.08 4.99
CA SER A 100 -13.74 21.01 5.83
C SER A 100 -12.27 20.79 5.51
N PRO A 101 -11.43 20.44 6.51
CA PRO A 101 -10.05 20.04 6.27
C PRO A 101 -10.00 18.77 5.41
N ALA A 102 -9.31 18.83 4.26
CA ALA A 102 -8.98 17.68 3.45
C ALA A 102 -7.60 17.12 3.82
N ILE A 103 -6.65 18.02 4.06
CA ILE A 103 -5.27 17.67 4.36
C ILE A 103 -4.76 18.54 5.51
N VAL A 104 -4.16 17.91 6.50
CA VAL A 104 -3.29 18.53 7.49
C VAL A 104 -1.87 18.09 7.21
N SER A 105 -0.92 19.02 7.04
CA SER A 105 0.43 18.69 6.61
C SER A 105 1.50 19.48 7.33
N ARG A 106 2.70 18.88 7.40
CA ARG A 106 3.91 19.53 7.93
C ARG A 106 5.12 19.02 7.14
N GLY A 107 5.93 19.94 6.60
CA GLY A 107 7.28 19.65 6.13
C GLY A 107 8.25 19.54 7.29
N GLU A 108 9.43 18.96 7.06
CA GLU A 108 10.50 18.89 8.07
C GLU A 108 10.94 20.31 8.48
N GLY A 109 10.82 20.63 9.76
CA GLY A 109 11.13 21.97 10.31
C GLY A 109 10.12 23.06 9.94
N SER A 110 8.93 22.73 9.43
CA SER A 110 7.88 23.68 9.06
C SER A 110 6.74 23.69 10.07
N GLU A 111 5.91 24.72 10.00
CA GLU A 111 4.67 24.80 10.76
C GLU A 111 3.59 23.88 10.17
N LEU A 112 2.57 23.57 10.99
CA LEU A 112 1.38 22.84 10.56
C LEU A 112 0.57 23.68 9.58
N SER A 113 0.15 23.09 8.47
CA SER A 113 -0.73 23.73 7.50
C SER A 113 -1.97 22.87 7.23
N VAL A 114 -3.06 23.52 6.87
CA VAL A 114 -4.34 22.87 6.54
C VAL A 114 -4.75 23.31 5.14
N MET A 115 -5.13 22.35 4.30
CA MET A 115 -5.76 22.56 3.01
C MET A 115 -7.21 22.08 3.11
N THR A 116 -8.16 22.92 2.73
CA THR A 116 -9.58 22.56 2.71
C THR A 116 -9.95 21.70 1.52
N VAL A 117 -11.13 21.09 1.58
CA VAL A 117 -11.70 20.31 0.46
C VAL A 117 -11.85 21.19 -0.78
N GLY A 118 -12.34 22.43 -0.62
CA GLY A 118 -12.49 23.38 -1.74
C GLY A 118 -11.16 23.77 -2.37
N GLU A 119 -10.13 24.02 -1.57
CA GLU A 119 -8.78 24.35 -2.06
C GLU A 119 -8.17 23.17 -2.81
N LEU A 120 -8.29 21.94 -2.28
CA LEU A 120 -7.81 20.73 -2.93
C LEU A 120 -8.56 20.49 -4.25
N GLN A 121 -9.87 20.64 -4.26
CA GLN A 121 -10.72 20.52 -5.45
C GLN A 121 -10.33 21.53 -6.54
N ALA A 122 -10.17 22.79 -6.17
CA ALA A 122 -9.76 23.85 -7.09
C ALA A 122 -8.37 23.58 -7.69
N LEU A 123 -7.40 23.15 -6.86
CA LEU A 123 -6.06 22.83 -7.33
C LEU A 123 -6.05 21.61 -8.26
N SER A 124 -6.81 20.56 -7.93
CA SER A 124 -6.96 19.37 -8.78
C SER A 124 -7.59 19.71 -10.14
N GLY A 125 -8.63 20.54 -10.16
CA GLY A 125 -9.25 21.00 -11.40
C GLY A 125 -8.31 21.84 -12.28
N ARG A 126 -7.46 22.69 -11.67
CA ARG A 126 -6.39 23.42 -12.38
C ARG A 126 -5.32 22.50 -12.95
N VAL A 127 -4.96 21.42 -12.23
CA VAL A 127 -4.06 20.40 -12.76
C VAL A 127 -4.67 19.76 -13.99
N ALA A 128 -5.93 19.36 -13.94
CA ALA A 128 -6.62 18.77 -15.09
C ALA A 128 -6.64 19.73 -16.30
N ALA A 129 -6.92 21.01 -16.09
CA ALA A 129 -6.86 22.03 -17.13
C ALA A 129 -5.44 22.17 -17.72
N GLY A 130 -4.42 22.15 -16.86
CA GLY A 130 -3.01 22.20 -17.29
C GLY A 130 -2.61 21.01 -18.16
N LEU A 131 -3.08 19.80 -17.85
CA LEU A 131 -2.88 18.60 -18.65
C LEU A 131 -3.55 18.71 -20.03
N ALA A 132 -4.79 19.18 -20.07
CA ALA A 132 -5.53 19.38 -21.32
C ALA A 132 -4.84 20.43 -22.22
N ARG A 133 -4.33 21.55 -21.67
CA ARG A 133 -3.57 22.56 -22.43
C ARG A 133 -2.27 21.99 -23.02
N ARG A 134 -1.70 20.99 -22.41
CA ARG A 134 -0.52 20.26 -22.93
C ARG A 134 -0.86 19.17 -23.95
N GLY A 135 -2.14 19.04 -24.29
CA GLY A 135 -2.62 18.08 -25.29
C GLY A 135 -2.77 16.66 -24.78
N LEU A 136 -2.74 16.44 -23.46
CA LEU A 136 -3.01 15.13 -22.89
C LEU A 136 -4.50 14.81 -22.98
N ALA A 137 -4.80 13.58 -23.36
CA ALA A 137 -6.13 13.05 -23.57
C ALA A 137 -6.51 11.99 -22.52
N PRO A 138 -7.80 11.72 -22.31
CA PRO A 138 -8.22 10.59 -21.49
C PRO A 138 -7.55 9.28 -21.90
N GLY A 139 -7.03 8.55 -20.91
CA GLY A 139 -6.26 7.31 -21.11
C GLY A 139 -4.75 7.51 -21.18
N ASP A 140 -4.24 8.72 -21.36
CA ASP A 140 -2.80 8.98 -21.32
C ASP A 140 -2.23 8.71 -19.93
N ALA A 141 -1.09 8.03 -19.88
CA ALA A 141 -0.40 7.70 -18.64
C ALA A 141 0.52 8.84 -18.20
N VAL A 142 0.32 9.37 -16.99
CA VAL A 142 1.09 10.48 -16.42
C VAL A 142 1.73 10.06 -15.11
N ALA A 143 3.05 10.06 -15.06
CA ALA A 143 3.79 9.61 -13.88
C ALA A 143 3.83 10.66 -12.77
N ILE A 144 3.89 10.18 -11.53
CA ILE A 144 4.15 10.97 -10.33
C ILE A 144 5.32 10.32 -9.59
N MET A 145 6.40 11.07 -9.41
CA MET A 145 7.56 10.69 -8.61
C MET A 145 7.92 11.82 -7.65
N MET A 146 7.23 11.87 -6.53
CA MET A 146 7.43 12.91 -5.51
C MET A 146 6.95 12.43 -4.13
N PRO A 147 7.34 13.08 -3.03
CA PRO A 147 6.82 12.75 -1.70
C PRO A 147 5.32 13.02 -1.60
N MET A 148 4.68 12.43 -0.60
CA MET A 148 3.27 12.69 -0.28
C MET A 148 3.13 14.09 0.31
N THR A 149 2.82 15.07 -0.54
CA THR A 149 2.53 16.47 -0.20
C THR A 149 1.12 16.84 -0.66
N PRO A 150 0.56 17.97 -0.20
CA PRO A 150 -0.73 18.46 -0.72
C PRO A 150 -0.74 18.58 -2.25
N GLU A 151 0.37 19.04 -2.85
CA GLU A 151 0.52 19.14 -4.31
C GLU A 151 0.50 17.75 -4.96
N CYS A 152 1.16 16.75 -4.36
CA CYS A 152 1.16 15.37 -4.86
C CYS A 152 -0.27 14.81 -4.92
N VAL A 153 -1.06 15.04 -3.87
CA VAL A 153 -2.47 14.61 -3.82
C VAL A 153 -3.31 15.34 -4.88
N ALA A 154 -3.13 16.66 -5.00
CA ALA A 154 -3.85 17.46 -6.01
C ALA A 154 -3.47 17.05 -7.45
N ILE A 155 -2.19 16.73 -7.70
CA ILE A 155 -1.71 16.22 -8.99
C ILE A 155 -2.34 14.86 -9.27
N TYR A 156 -2.32 13.93 -8.31
CA TYR A 156 -2.93 12.62 -8.45
C TYR A 156 -4.41 12.72 -8.82
N LEU A 157 -5.18 13.47 -8.04
CA LEU A 157 -6.62 13.68 -8.30
C LEU A 157 -6.86 14.44 -9.61
N GLY A 158 -6.02 15.41 -9.98
CA GLY A 158 -6.12 16.16 -11.23
C GLY A 158 -5.86 15.32 -12.47
N ILE A 159 -4.94 14.36 -12.42
CA ILE A 159 -4.72 13.38 -13.48
C ILE A 159 -5.98 12.54 -13.69
N LEU A 160 -6.55 12.02 -12.61
CA LEU A 160 -7.78 11.23 -12.67
C LEU A 160 -8.98 12.07 -13.13
N TRP A 161 -9.05 13.33 -12.70
CA TRP A 161 -10.07 14.29 -13.11
C TRP A 161 -10.09 14.49 -14.62
N ALA A 162 -8.90 14.59 -15.24
CA ALA A 162 -8.72 14.69 -16.69
C ALA A 162 -9.00 13.37 -17.44
N GLY A 163 -9.36 12.30 -16.74
CA GLY A 163 -9.53 10.97 -17.33
C GLY A 163 -8.22 10.30 -17.74
N CYS A 164 -7.08 10.89 -17.36
CA CYS A 164 -5.76 10.31 -17.55
C CYS A 164 -5.48 9.22 -16.50
N VAL A 165 -4.43 8.44 -16.70
CA VAL A 165 -4.03 7.34 -15.82
C VAL A 165 -2.80 7.78 -15.02
N ALA A 166 -2.90 7.83 -13.70
CA ALA A 166 -1.74 8.11 -12.86
C ALA A 166 -0.76 6.92 -12.90
N VAL A 167 0.53 7.19 -12.99
CA VAL A 167 1.59 6.18 -12.85
C VAL A 167 2.35 6.47 -11.56
N SER A 168 2.10 5.67 -10.55
CA SER A 168 2.60 5.89 -9.20
C SER A 168 4.00 5.32 -9.03
N ILE A 169 5.01 6.19 -8.86
CA ILE A 169 6.42 5.82 -8.72
C ILE A 169 6.96 6.35 -7.39
N ALA A 170 7.60 5.48 -6.60
CA ALA A 170 8.16 5.89 -5.32
C ALA A 170 9.39 6.80 -5.49
N ASP A 171 9.46 7.86 -4.68
CA ASP A 171 10.54 8.85 -4.68
C ASP A 171 11.90 8.30 -4.19
N SER A 172 11.90 7.09 -3.64
CA SER A 172 13.11 6.38 -3.21
C SER A 172 13.80 5.58 -4.32
N PHE A 173 13.15 5.39 -5.48
CA PHE A 173 13.74 4.63 -6.58
C PHE A 173 14.91 5.35 -7.25
N ARG A 174 15.83 4.57 -7.80
CA ARG A 174 16.98 5.05 -8.53
C ARG A 174 16.65 5.25 -10.03
N PRO A 175 17.46 6.01 -10.78
CA PRO A 175 17.17 6.35 -12.19
C PRO A 175 16.79 5.15 -13.06
N LYS A 176 17.51 4.04 -12.93
CA LYS A 176 17.25 2.82 -13.69
C LYS A 176 15.87 2.20 -13.39
N GLU A 177 15.48 2.20 -12.11
CA GLU A 177 14.16 1.69 -11.68
C GLU A 177 13.03 2.63 -12.12
N VAL A 178 13.28 3.94 -12.12
CA VAL A 178 12.33 4.95 -12.61
C VAL A 178 12.16 4.79 -14.12
N SER A 179 13.28 4.75 -14.89
CA SER A 179 13.28 4.55 -16.35
C SER A 179 12.45 3.32 -16.75
N ARG A 180 12.68 2.19 -16.05
CA ARG A 180 11.95 0.95 -16.33
C ARG A 180 10.45 1.07 -16.12
N ARG A 181 10.01 1.77 -15.07
CA ARG A 181 8.58 1.98 -14.79
C ARG A 181 7.92 2.93 -15.78
N LEU A 182 8.62 3.99 -16.19
CA LEU A 182 8.16 4.91 -17.23
C LEU A 182 7.97 4.17 -18.57
N GLU A 183 8.94 3.33 -18.93
CA GLU A 183 8.88 2.49 -20.13
C GLU A 183 7.70 1.50 -20.07
N LEU A 184 7.59 0.72 -18.99
CA LEU A 184 6.54 -0.29 -18.82
C LEU A 184 5.12 0.28 -18.78
N SER A 185 4.96 1.53 -18.35
CA SER A 185 3.68 2.22 -18.28
C SER A 185 3.37 3.09 -19.50
N ASN A 186 4.32 3.24 -20.45
CA ASN A 186 4.23 4.17 -21.57
C ASN A 186 3.88 5.60 -21.12
N ALA A 187 4.46 6.07 -20.01
CA ALA A 187 4.16 7.40 -19.46
C ALA A 187 4.58 8.50 -20.45
N VAL A 188 3.67 9.45 -20.72
CA VAL A 188 3.88 10.57 -21.68
C VAL A 188 4.21 11.89 -20.98
N GLY A 189 4.13 11.96 -19.66
CA GLY A 189 4.50 13.09 -18.82
C GLY A 189 4.85 12.61 -17.41
N ILE A 190 5.58 13.44 -16.65
CA ILE A 190 5.94 13.14 -15.26
C ILE A 190 5.87 14.39 -14.40
N PHE A 191 5.23 14.27 -13.24
CA PHE A 191 5.35 15.24 -12.15
C PHE A 191 6.43 14.80 -11.17
N SER A 192 7.29 15.73 -10.78
CA SER A 192 8.33 15.50 -9.78
C SER A 192 8.56 16.76 -8.95
N GLN A 193 9.45 16.67 -7.98
CA GLN A 193 9.90 17.78 -7.17
C GLN A 193 11.37 18.07 -7.42
N ASP A 194 11.79 19.34 -7.37
CA ASP A 194 13.19 19.71 -7.57
C ASP A 194 14.08 19.19 -6.45
N VAL A 195 13.84 19.61 -5.21
CA VAL A 195 14.58 19.21 -4.01
C VAL A 195 13.63 18.81 -2.90
N ILE A 196 13.86 17.68 -2.26
CA ILE A 196 13.16 17.26 -1.05
C ILE A 196 14.09 17.30 0.15
N ARG A 197 13.54 17.60 1.34
CA ARG A 197 14.26 17.50 2.60
C ARG A 197 13.75 16.29 3.37
N ARG A 198 14.69 15.45 3.83
CA ARG A 198 14.35 14.27 4.61
C ARG A 198 15.52 13.88 5.53
N GLY A 199 15.27 13.78 6.84
CA GLY A 199 16.30 13.45 7.83
C GLY A 199 17.43 14.48 7.88
N GLY A 200 17.12 15.77 7.76
CA GLY A 200 18.08 16.88 7.72
C GLY A 200 18.92 16.96 6.44
N LYS A 201 18.64 16.12 5.43
CA LYS A 201 19.39 16.09 4.16
C LYS A 201 18.52 16.56 3.00
N SER A 202 19.16 17.27 2.05
CA SER A 202 18.53 17.64 0.77
C SER A 202 18.80 16.56 -0.28
N HIS A 203 17.76 16.17 -1.01
CA HIS A 203 17.83 15.21 -2.10
C HIS A 203 17.28 15.86 -3.37
N ARG A 204 18.07 15.89 -4.44
CA ARG A 204 17.69 16.45 -5.74
C ARG A 204 16.91 15.42 -6.54
N LEU A 205 15.61 15.44 -6.42
CA LEU A 205 14.74 14.41 -6.99
C LEU A 205 14.64 14.54 -8.50
N TYR A 206 14.59 15.76 -9.02
CA TYR A 206 14.55 16.01 -10.45
C TYR A 206 15.82 15.52 -11.19
N ASP A 207 16.98 15.47 -10.54
CA ASP A 207 18.19 14.91 -11.16
C ASP A 207 18.01 13.41 -11.46
N ILE A 208 17.28 12.68 -10.60
CA ILE A 208 16.92 11.28 -10.86
C ILE A 208 16.04 11.16 -12.11
N VAL A 209 15.05 12.06 -12.27
CA VAL A 209 14.17 12.07 -13.46
C VAL A 209 14.96 12.37 -14.74
N LYS A 210 15.91 13.32 -14.68
CA LYS A 210 16.80 13.63 -15.82
C LYS A 210 17.65 12.44 -16.22
N GLU A 211 18.28 11.79 -15.25
CA GLU A 211 19.12 10.61 -15.47
C GLU A 211 18.32 9.40 -15.96
N ALA A 212 17.09 9.24 -15.51
CA ALA A 212 16.17 8.20 -15.98
C ALA A 212 15.75 8.36 -17.45
N GLY A 213 15.95 9.53 -18.05
CA GLY A 213 15.56 9.79 -19.44
C GLY A 213 14.04 9.86 -19.64
N GLY A 214 13.31 10.32 -18.63
CA GLY A 214 11.84 10.34 -18.62
C GLY A 214 11.22 11.32 -19.62
N PRO A 215 9.88 11.26 -19.80
CA PRO A 215 9.11 12.18 -20.65
C PRO A 215 9.20 13.62 -20.12
N PRO A 216 8.60 14.62 -20.84
CA PRO A 216 8.52 15.99 -20.35
C PRO A 216 8.00 16.07 -18.92
N ALA A 217 8.69 16.86 -18.09
CA ALA A 217 8.43 16.93 -16.66
C ALA A 217 7.80 18.25 -16.21
N ILE A 218 6.91 18.17 -15.23
CA ILE A 218 6.40 19.31 -14.46
C ILE A 218 7.02 19.24 -13.06
N ILE A 219 7.77 20.29 -12.68
CA ILE A 219 8.61 20.28 -11.48
C ILE A 219 8.04 21.21 -10.42
N VAL A 220 7.59 20.59 -9.31
CA VAL A 220 7.16 21.29 -8.10
C VAL A 220 8.39 21.77 -7.33
N GLY A 221 8.33 22.97 -6.78
CA GLY A 221 9.41 23.63 -6.05
C GLY A 221 9.93 24.88 -6.77
N ASP A 222 10.78 25.61 -6.09
CA ASP A 222 11.28 26.93 -6.51
C ASP A 222 12.82 27.07 -6.40
N ASP A 223 13.56 25.95 -6.29
CA ASP A 223 15.01 25.99 -6.26
C ASP A 223 15.58 26.55 -7.56
N GLN A 224 16.03 27.82 -7.51
CA GLN A 224 16.55 28.56 -8.66
C GLN A 224 17.85 27.96 -9.21
N ALA A 225 18.56 27.13 -8.43
CA ALA A 225 19.75 26.41 -8.86
C ALA A 225 19.43 25.16 -9.72
N THR A 226 18.15 24.77 -9.81
CA THR A 226 17.73 23.63 -10.61
C THR A 226 17.64 24.01 -12.10
N GLU A 227 18.57 23.48 -12.91
CA GLU A 227 18.54 23.61 -14.38
C GLU A 227 17.50 22.70 -14.99
N MET A 228 16.57 23.28 -15.78
CA MET A 228 15.49 22.57 -16.46
C MET A 228 15.95 22.03 -17.83
N ARG A 229 15.48 20.82 -18.20
CA ARG A 229 15.64 20.31 -19.57
C ARG A 229 14.70 21.07 -20.52
N ASP A 230 15.04 21.07 -21.81
CA ASP A 230 14.13 21.51 -22.85
C ASP A 230 12.84 20.68 -22.83
N GLY A 231 11.69 21.35 -22.89
CA GLY A 231 10.36 20.74 -22.81
C GLY A 231 9.81 20.54 -21.41
N ASP A 232 10.63 20.62 -20.37
CA ASP A 232 10.17 20.59 -18.96
C ASP A 232 9.66 21.99 -18.53
N CYS A 233 8.80 22.04 -17.52
CA CYS A 233 8.34 23.31 -16.97
C CYS A 233 8.25 23.31 -15.44
N ARG A 234 8.28 24.51 -14.87
CA ARG A 234 7.97 24.73 -13.46
C ARG A 234 6.47 24.60 -13.18
N TRP A 235 6.17 24.15 -11.99
CA TRP A 235 4.80 24.07 -11.47
C TRP A 235 4.03 25.37 -11.58
N THR A 236 4.68 26.49 -11.26
CA THR A 236 4.08 27.83 -11.37
C THR A 236 3.62 28.14 -12.79
N ASN A 237 4.43 27.85 -13.80
CA ASN A 237 4.09 28.06 -15.20
C ASN A 237 3.02 27.07 -15.69
N PHE A 238 3.03 25.85 -15.16
CA PHE A 238 2.00 24.86 -15.46
C PHE A 238 0.62 25.30 -14.96
N LEU A 239 0.55 26.02 -13.83
CA LEU A 239 -0.66 26.55 -13.20
C LEU A 239 -0.91 28.05 -13.48
N GLU A 240 -0.31 28.66 -14.51
CA GLU A 240 -0.51 30.09 -14.81
C GLU A 240 -1.98 30.46 -15.00
N ASP A 241 -2.76 29.56 -15.60
CA ASP A 241 -4.20 29.73 -15.76
C ASP A 241 -4.94 29.25 -14.52
N THR A 242 -5.94 30.04 -14.08
CA THR A 242 -6.77 29.71 -12.91
C THR A 242 -8.03 28.92 -13.25
N GLU A 243 -8.31 28.70 -14.54
CA GLU A 243 -9.47 27.91 -14.97
C GLU A 243 -9.36 26.46 -14.54
N THR A 244 -10.51 25.85 -14.25
CA THR A 244 -10.65 24.44 -13.95
C THR A 244 -11.29 23.72 -15.15
N ALA A 245 -10.82 22.51 -15.46
CA ALA A 245 -11.47 21.70 -16.49
C ALA A 245 -12.72 21.00 -15.93
N PRO A 246 -13.72 20.67 -16.77
CA PRO A 246 -14.78 19.75 -16.38
C PRO A 246 -14.22 18.35 -16.10
N VAL A 247 -14.85 17.61 -15.21
CA VAL A 247 -14.48 16.21 -14.93
C VAL A 247 -14.77 15.35 -16.16
N VAL A 248 -13.83 14.52 -16.54
CA VAL A 248 -14.01 13.54 -17.63
C VAL A 248 -14.75 12.32 -17.08
N ILE A 249 -15.89 12.00 -17.69
CA ILE A 249 -16.76 10.91 -17.27
C ILE A 249 -16.40 9.63 -18.03
N LEU A 250 -16.24 8.54 -17.32
CA LEU A 250 -15.69 7.28 -17.80
C LEU A 250 -16.56 6.08 -17.39
N ASP A 251 -16.22 4.92 -17.93
CA ASP A 251 -16.73 3.64 -17.44
C ASP A 251 -16.08 3.29 -16.09
N PRO A 252 -16.77 2.62 -15.16
CA PRO A 252 -16.18 2.18 -13.90
C PRO A 252 -14.94 1.30 -14.07
N SER A 253 -14.85 0.55 -15.17
CA SER A 253 -13.71 -0.31 -15.52
C SER A 253 -12.53 0.44 -16.16
N ALA A 254 -12.68 1.73 -16.48
CA ALA A 254 -11.59 2.52 -17.05
C ALA A 254 -10.39 2.59 -16.08
N PRO A 255 -9.15 2.43 -16.58
CA PRO A 255 -7.97 2.51 -15.73
C PRO A 255 -7.81 3.92 -15.15
N LEU A 256 -7.41 4.01 -13.88
CA LEU A 256 -7.13 5.27 -13.19
C LEU A 256 -5.70 5.36 -12.64
N ASN A 257 -5.11 4.24 -12.25
CA ASN A 257 -3.77 4.24 -11.67
C ASN A 257 -3.00 3.00 -12.08
N ILE A 258 -1.75 3.17 -12.47
CA ILE A 258 -0.78 2.10 -12.66
C ILE A 258 0.15 2.10 -11.47
N ILE A 259 0.18 0.97 -10.76
CA ILE A 259 1.05 0.78 -9.62
C ILE A 259 1.84 -0.52 -9.80
N PHE A 260 3.01 -0.61 -9.19
CA PHE A 260 3.93 -1.71 -9.42
C PHE A 260 4.07 -2.58 -8.19
N SER A 261 4.11 -3.90 -8.38
CA SER A 261 4.52 -4.84 -7.35
C SER A 261 5.70 -5.67 -7.82
N SER A 262 6.46 -6.21 -6.86
CA SER A 262 7.61 -7.07 -7.19
C SER A 262 7.16 -8.30 -7.98
N GLY A 263 7.89 -8.60 -9.05
CA GLY A 263 7.71 -9.81 -9.85
C GLY A 263 8.75 -10.87 -9.50
N THR A 264 8.38 -12.14 -9.53
CA THR A 264 9.31 -13.27 -9.31
C THR A 264 10.37 -13.42 -10.43
N THR A 265 10.18 -12.76 -11.56
CA THR A 265 11.04 -12.85 -12.76
C THR A 265 11.96 -11.63 -12.98
N GLY A 266 12.06 -10.73 -12.00
CA GLY A 266 12.94 -9.56 -12.06
C GLY A 266 12.30 -8.28 -12.58
N ASP A 267 11.30 -8.32 -13.47
CA ASP A 267 10.50 -7.14 -13.84
C ASP A 267 9.28 -7.02 -12.92
N PRO A 268 8.94 -5.79 -12.45
CA PRO A 268 7.77 -5.59 -11.63
C PRO A 268 6.50 -5.95 -12.40
N LYS A 269 5.48 -6.46 -11.70
CA LYS A 269 4.13 -6.56 -12.25
C LYS A 269 3.57 -5.15 -12.41
N VAL A 270 2.97 -4.86 -13.55
CA VAL A 270 2.33 -3.57 -13.86
C VAL A 270 0.83 -3.73 -13.69
N ILE A 271 0.29 -3.21 -12.59
CA ILE A 271 -1.06 -3.46 -12.13
C ILE A 271 -1.92 -2.22 -12.37
N PRO A 272 -2.89 -2.27 -13.30
CA PRO A 272 -3.84 -1.19 -13.46
C PRO A 272 -4.95 -1.30 -12.41
N TRP A 273 -5.19 -0.21 -11.68
CA TRP A 273 -6.41 0.00 -10.92
C TRP A 273 -7.43 0.71 -11.80
N ASN A 274 -8.70 0.46 -11.58
CA ASN A 274 -9.81 1.13 -12.24
C ASN A 274 -10.66 1.95 -11.27
N HIS A 275 -11.69 2.66 -11.73
CA HIS A 275 -12.53 3.52 -10.91
C HIS A 275 -13.34 2.78 -9.82
N THR A 276 -13.38 1.45 -9.83
CA THR A 276 -14.02 0.66 -8.76
C THR A 276 -13.05 0.25 -7.66
N THR A 277 -11.74 0.14 -7.95
CA THR A 277 -10.72 -0.26 -6.96
C THR A 277 -10.71 0.64 -5.71
N PRO A 278 -10.85 1.99 -5.79
CA PRO A 278 -10.97 2.87 -4.64
C PRO A 278 -12.09 2.52 -3.67
N LEU A 279 -13.16 1.87 -4.13
CA LEU A 279 -14.26 1.45 -3.25
C LEU A 279 -13.82 0.37 -2.27
N LYS A 280 -12.88 -0.50 -2.67
CA LYS A 280 -12.27 -1.47 -1.74
C LYS A 280 -11.45 -0.76 -0.66
N CYS A 281 -10.61 0.22 -1.04
CA CYS A 281 -9.87 1.03 -0.08
C CYS A 281 -10.81 1.72 0.93
N ALA A 282 -11.86 2.35 0.42
CA ALA A 282 -12.83 3.09 1.24
C ALA A 282 -13.68 2.18 2.13
N ALA A 283 -14.12 1.02 1.64
CA ALA A 283 -14.89 0.06 2.41
C ALA A 283 -14.04 -0.57 3.54
N ASP A 284 -12.81 -0.99 3.24
CA ASP A 284 -11.90 -1.53 4.25
C ASP A 284 -11.61 -0.50 5.34
N SER A 285 -11.35 0.74 4.96
CA SER A 285 -11.11 1.82 5.92
C SER A 285 -12.36 2.20 6.71
N HIS A 286 -13.53 2.19 6.09
CA HIS A 286 -14.80 2.45 6.77
C HIS A 286 -15.15 1.39 7.81
N PHE A 287 -15.12 0.11 7.42
CA PHE A 287 -15.63 -0.97 8.26
C PHE A 287 -14.59 -1.62 9.15
N HIS A 288 -13.35 -1.77 8.69
CA HIS A 288 -12.27 -2.37 9.48
C HIS A 288 -11.52 -1.34 10.33
N HIS A 289 -11.21 -0.18 9.76
CA HIS A 289 -10.51 0.90 10.46
C HIS A 289 -11.47 1.90 11.11
N ASN A 290 -12.79 1.72 10.95
CA ASN A 290 -13.84 2.57 11.49
C ASN A 290 -13.71 4.06 11.15
N ILE A 291 -13.11 4.41 9.99
CA ILE A 291 -12.90 5.79 9.57
C ILE A 291 -14.25 6.43 9.22
N SER A 292 -14.47 7.63 9.75
CA SER A 292 -15.72 8.40 9.67
C SER A 292 -15.43 9.88 9.37
N PRO A 293 -16.44 10.67 9.00
CA PRO A 293 -16.28 12.10 8.82
C PRO A 293 -15.73 12.78 10.08
N GLY A 294 -14.69 13.60 9.91
CA GLY A 294 -14.02 14.32 11.00
C GLY A 294 -12.79 13.62 11.57
N ASP A 295 -12.53 12.36 11.19
CA ASP A 295 -11.30 11.69 11.56
C ASP A 295 -10.07 12.30 10.88
N VAL A 296 -8.91 12.15 11.53
CA VAL A 296 -7.61 12.50 10.97
C VAL A 296 -6.79 11.23 10.80
N VAL A 297 -6.55 10.86 9.55
CA VAL A 297 -5.89 9.62 9.15
C VAL A 297 -4.44 9.92 8.76
N VAL A 298 -3.48 9.41 9.52
CA VAL A 298 -2.05 9.56 9.25
C VAL A 298 -1.44 8.21 8.91
N TRP A 299 -0.77 8.13 7.76
CA TRP A 299 0.00 6.96 7.35
C TRP A 299 1.30 7.41 6.67
N PRO A 300 2.48 7.18 7.26
CA PRO A 300 3.74 7.51 6.61
C PRO A 300 3.98 6.57 5.43
N THR A 301 3.67 7.03 4.24
CA THR A 301 3.73 6.27 2.99
C THR A 301 4.21 7.13 1.83
N ASN A 302 4.21 6.57 0.62
CA ASN A 302 4.51 7.27 -0.63
C ASN A 302 3.51 6.87 -1.71
N ILE A 303 3.30 7.75 -2.69
CA ILE A 303 2.36 7.51 -3.79
C ILE A 303 2.70 6.25 -4.60
N GLY A 304 3.96 5.87 -4.69
CA GLY A 304 4.43 4.68 -5.40
C GLY A 304 4.19 3.35 -4.68
N TRP A 305 3.65 3.36 -3.46
CA TRP A 305 3.24 2.18 -2.72
C TRP A 305 1.72 2.13 -2.61
N MET A 306 1.14 0.93 -2.51
CA MET A 306 -0.31 0.75 -2.41
C MET A 306 -0.97 1.64 -1.37
N MET A 307 -0.31 1.82 -0.20
CA MET A 307 -0.85 2.63 0.88
C MET A 307 -0.90 4.14 0.58
N GLY A 308 -0.21 4.63 -0.46
CA GLY A 308 -0.32 6.02 -0.91
C GLY A 308 -1.71 6.33 -1.49
N PRO A 309 -2.11 5.72 -2.62
CA PRO A 309 -3.48 5.83 -3.14
C PRO A 309 -4.53 5.34 -2.13
N TRP A 310 -4.25 4.30 -1.35
CA TRP A 310 -5.14 3.85 -0.27
C TRP A 310 -5.45 4.99 0.71
N LEU A 311 -4.43 5.71 1.20
CA LEU A 311 -4.62 6.84 2.13
C LEU A 311 -5.49 7.95 1.52
N ILE A 312 -5.27 8.28 0.23
CA ILE A 312 -6.07 9.29 -0.47
C ILE A 312 -7.54 8.89 -0.51
N PHE A 313 -7.85 7.70 -1.02
CA PHE A 313 -9.23 7.25 -1.17
C PHE A 313 -9.90 6.91 0.16
N SER A 314 -9.17 6.30 1.08
CA SER A 314 -9.67 5.99 2.43
C SER A 314 -10.05 7.23 3.21
N SER A 315 -9.29 8.32 3.09
CA SER A 315 -9.63 9.57 3.76
C SER A 315 -10.77 10.28 3.05
N LEU A 316 -10.61 10.58 1.76
CA LEU A 316 -11.54 11.47 1.06
C LEU A 316 -12.92 10.85 0.84
N LEU A 317 -13.01 9.56 0.48
CA LEU A 317 -14.31 8.88 0.29
C LEU A 317 -15.05 8.67 1.62
N ASN A 318 -14.35 8.67 2.74
CA ASN A 318 -14.94 8.66 4.08
C ASN A 318 -15.14 10.07 4.66
N ARG A 319 -14.83 11.13 3.91
CA ARG A 319 -14.94 12.54 4.36
C ARG A 319 -14.09 12.84 5.59
N ALA A 320 -12.94 12.14 5.70
CA ALA A 320 -11.92 12.31 6.72
C ALA A 320 -10.76 13.18 6.21
N THR A 321 -9.94 13.67 7.11
CA THR A 321 -8.75 14.48 6.84
C THR A 321 -7.52 13.60 6.70
N MET A 322 -6.71 13.78 5.66
CA MET A 322 -5.38 13.16 5.54
C MET A 322 -4.34 13.93 6.34
N GLY A 323 -3.52 13.22 7.11
CA GLY A 323 -2.32 13.79 7.72
C GLY A 323 -1.06 13.41 6.91
N LEU A 324 -0.33 14.41 6.41
CA LEU A 324 0.85 14.24 5.57
C LEU A 324 2.09 14.86 6.22
N TYR A 325 3.14 14.05 6.38
CA TYR A 325 4.41 14.52 6.93
C TYR A 325 5.54 14.40 5.90
N GLY A 326 6.16 15.52 5.56
CA GLY A 326 7.18 15.60 4.51
C GLY A 326 8.59 15.19 4.92
N GLY A 327 8.82 14.85 6.20
CA GLY A 327 10.13 14.43 6.73
C GLY A 327 10.30 12.93 6.90
N ALA A 328 11.36 12.54 7.63
CA ALA A 328 11.57 11.14 8.01
C ALA A 328 10.64 10.71 9.16
N PRO A 329 9.85 9.63 9.02
CA PRO A 329 8.87 9.25 10.05
C PRO A 329 9.50 8.59 11.29
N THR A 330 10.81 8.34 11.28
CA THR A 330 11.51 7.61 12.36
C THR A 330 11.80 8.44 13.61
N GLY A 331 11.68 9.77 13.52
CA GLY A 331 12.10 10.69 14.60
C GLY A 331 10.94 11.28 15.41
N ALA A 332 11.30 11.97 16.50
CA ALA A 332 10.35 12.62 17.40
C ALA A 332 9.52 13.74 16.73
N GLU A 333 10.00 14.35 15.64
CA GLU A 333 9.24 15.37 14.91
C GLU A 333 7.99 14.78 14.26
N PHE A 334 8.09 13.58 13.67
CA PHE A 334 6.92 12.89 13.16
C PHE A 334 5.95 12.54 14.29
N CYS A 335 6.45 12.00 15.39
CA CYS A 335 5.61 11.64 16.53
C CYS A 335 4.89 12.87 17.12
N ARG A 336 5.55 14.03 17.09
CA ARG A 336 4.93 15.33 17.48
C ARG A 336 3.91 15.79 16.44
N PHE A 337 4.17 15.60 15.15
CA PHE A 337 3.17 15.88 14.11
C PHE A 337 1.90 15.06 14.34
N VAL A 338 2.00 13.78 14.70
CA VAL A 338 0.85 12.92 15.04
C VAL A 338 -0.01 13.54 16.15
N GLN A 339 0.63 14.04 17.22
CA GLN A 339 -0.04 14.77 18.30
C GLN A 339 -0.70 16.06 17.81
N ASP A 340 0.09 16.92 17.14
CA ASP A 340 -0.35 18.28 16.75
C ASP A 340 -1.45 18.26 15.70
N ALA A 341 -1.44 17.25 14.82
CA ALA A 341 -2.50 17.01 13.85
C ALA A 341 -3.78 16.41 14.47
N GLN A 342 -3.78 16.13 15.77
CA GLN A 342 -4.91 15.47 16.47
C GLN A 342 -5.34 14.18 15.76
N THR A 343 -4.35 13.35 15.43
CA THR A 343 -4.54 12.09 14.70
C THR A 343 -5.49 11.16 15.43
N THR A 344 -6.53 10.65 14.74
CA THR A 344 -7.47 9.66 15.29
C THR A 344 -7.12 8.24 14.86
N MET A 345 -6.58 8.08 13.63
CA MET A 345 -6.09 6.80 13.10
C MET A 345 -4.63 6.93 12.65
N LEU A 346 -3.75 6.14 13.25
CA LEU A 346 -2.32 6.11 12.90
C LEU A 346 -1.93 4.77 12.27
N GLY A 347 -1.56 4.82 10.99
CA GLY A 347 -0.98 3.67 10.29
C GLY A 347 0.53 3.59 10.47
N VAL A 348 1.04 2.37 10.57
CA VAL A 348 2.47 2.08 10.79
C VAL A 348 2.95 0.90 9.95
N VAL A 349 4.27 0.77 9.85
CA VAL A 349 4.95 -0.49 9.54
C VAL A 349 5.69 -0.97 10.79
N PRO A 350 5.77 -2.27 11.07
CA PRO A 350 6.36 -2.81 12.31
C PRO A 350 7.77 -2.31 12.63
N SER A 351 8.63 -2.21 11.61
CA SER A 351 10.00 -1.68 11.77
C SER A 351 10.05 -0.23 12.27
N LEU A 352 9.05 0.58 11.95
CA LEU A 352 8.91 1.96 12.44
C LEU A 352 8.57 1.98 13.93
N VAL A 353 7.65 1.14 14.37
CA VAL A 353 7.29 0.99 15.80
C VAL A 353 8.49 0.58 16.63
N LYS A 354 9.24 -0.42 16.15
CA LYS A 354 10.49 -0.85 16.79
C LYS A 354 11.50 0.29 16.91
N THR A 355 11.61 1.13 15.89
CA THR A 355 12.51 2.29 15.89
C THR A 355 12.06 3.32 16.93
N TRP A 356 10.78 3.67 16.99
CA TRP A 356 10.26 4.63 17.97
C TRP A 356 10.46 4.16 19.41
N ARG A 357 10.21 2.86 19.67
CA ARG A 357 10.44 2.24 20.97
C ARG A 357 11.90 2.30 21.39
N ALA A 358 12.81 1.96 20.48
CA ALA A 358 14.25 1.94 20.75
C ALA A 358 14.85 3.34 20.96
N THR A 359 14.29 4.37 20.31
CA THR A 359 14.81 5.74 20.35
C THR A 359 14.10 6.64 21.37
N GLY A 360 12.99 6.19 21.97
CA GLY A 360 12.16 7.02 22.83
C GLY A 360 11.44 8.16 22.09
N ALA A 361 11.23 8.04 20.78
CA ALA A 361 10.69 9.12 19.94
C ALA A 361 9.28 9.62 20.36
N THR A 362 8.53 8.83 21.12
CA THR A 362 7.20 9.16 21.63
C THR A 362 7.19 9.69 23.06
N GLU A 363 8.35 9.86 23.71
CA GLU A 363 8.41 10.29 25.11
C GLU A 363 7.88 11.72 25.27
N GLY A 364 7.06 11.93 26.31
CA GLY A 364 6.48 13.22 26.64
C GLY A 364 5.40 13.73 25.68
N LEU A 365 4.96 12.90 24.73
CA LEU A 365 3.89 13.24 23.80
C LEU A 365 2.53 12.72 24.29
N ASP A 366 1.47 13.48 23.98
CA ASP A 366 0.07 13.12 24.23
C ASP A 366 -0.57 12.56 22.94
N TRP A 367 -0.82 11.25 22.90
CA TRP A 367 -1.49 10.54 21.82
C TRP A 367 -2.93 10.14 22.20
N SER A 368 -3.55 10.87 23.13
CA SER A 368 -4.92 10.59 23.60
C SER A 368 -6.00 10.79 22.51
N SER A 369 -5.69 11.53 21.45
CA SER A 369 -6.56 11.68 20.28
C SER A 369 -6.67 10.40 19.44
N ILE A 370 -5.66 9.51 19.50
CA ILE A 370 -5.66 8.27 18.73
C ILE A 370 -6.75 7.34 19.23
N GLU A 371 -7.63 6.93 18.34
CA GLU A 371 -8.70 5.98 18.59
C GLU A 371 -8.32 4.55 18.20
N LEU A 372 -7.50 4.41 17.14
CA LEU A 372 -6.93 3.13 16.72
C LEU A 372 -5.62 3.29 15.96
N PHE A 373 -4.84 2.20 15.94
CA PHE A 373 -3.68 2.04 15.08
C PHE A 373 -3.98 1.06 13.95
N SER A 374 -3.18 1.09 12.89
CA SER A 374 -3.16 0.02 11.90
C SER A 374 -1.73 -0.34 11.51
N SER A 375 -1.47 -1.62 11.28
CA SER A 375 -0.16 -2.14 10.90
C SER A 375 -0.23 -2.95 9.61
N THR A 376 0.67 -2.71 8.67
CA THR A 376 0.78 -3.46 7.42
C THR A 376 2.22 -3.49 6.90
N GLY A 377 2.44 -4.31 5.86
CA GLY A 377 3.67 -4.34 5.08
C GLY A 377 4.71 -5.34 5.57
N GLU A 378 4.75 -5.64 6.87
CA GLU A 378 5.67 -6.58 7.50
C GLU A 378 4.91 -7.45 8.52
N CYS A 379 5.53 -8.56 8.96
CA CYS A 379 5.00 -9.30 10.10
C CYS A 379 5.22 -8.49 11.38
N SER A 380 4.18 -8.34 12.16
CA SER A 380 4.21 -7.61 13.44
C SER A 380 4.85 -8.43 14.55
N ASP A 381 5.63 -7.78 15.42
CA ASP A 381 6.06 -8.34 16.71
C ASP A 381 5.05 -7.99 17.79
N ALA A 382 4.56 -8.99 18.53
CA ALA A 382 3.50 -8.79 19.53
C ALA A 382 3.91 -7.81 20.64
N SER A 383 5.18 -7.79 21.07
CA SER A 383 5.65 -6.90 22.13
C SER A 383 5.76 -5.44 21.68
N ASP A 384 6.13 -5.21 20.41
CA ASP A 384 6.20 -3.88 19.83
C ASP A 384 4.78 -3.33 19.59
N MET A 385 3.86 -4.18 19.11
CA MET A 385 2.46 -3.78 18.91
C MET A 385 1.74 -3.51 20.25
N GLN A 386 1.98 -4.34 21.26
CA GLN A 386 1.47 -4.07 22.61
C GLN A 386 1.98 -2.74 23.15
N TRP A 387 3.29 -2.47 23.02
CA TRP A 387 3.86 -1.21 23.42
C TRP A 387 3.18 -0.02 22.70
N LEU A 388 2.91 -0.16 21.40
CA LEU A 388 2.23 0.88 20.63
C LEU A 388 0.81 1.13 21.14
N MET A 389 0.03 0.07 21.40
CA MET A 389 -1.32 0.17 21.98
C MET A 389 -1.30 0.93 23.31
N GLU A 390 -0.31 0.67 24.17
CA GLU A 390 -0.16 1.32 25.47
C GLU A 390 0.14 2.83 25.35
N ARG A 391 0.78 3.29 24.25
CA ARG A 391 1.05 4.72 24.00
C ARG A 391 -0.22 5.56 23.86
N ALA A 392 -1.35 4.97 23.46
CA ALA A 392 -2.66 5.62 23.34
C ALA A 392 -3.68 5.05 24.33
N GLY A 393 -3.25 4.62 25.51
CA GLY A 393 -4.14 4.13 26.57
C GLY A 393 -4.83 2.80 26.29
N GLY A 394 -4.20 1.91 25.52
CA GLY A 394 -4.69 0.57 25.21
C GLY A 394 -5.66 0.54 24.02
N ARG A 395 -5.55 1.47 23.09
CA ARG A 395 -6.36 1.50 21.86
C ARG A 395 -6.06 0.30 20.97
N PRO A 396 -7.05 -0.18 20.17
CA PRO A 396 -6.87 -1.34 19.30
C PRO A 396 -5.85 -1.08 18.19
N ILE A 397 -5.26 -2.17 17.71
CA ILE A 397 -4.47 -2.18 16.49
C ILE A 397 -5.16 -3.05 15.45
N ILE A 398 -5.33 -2.53 14.24
CA ILE A 398 -5.84 -3.23 13.07
C ILE A 398 -4.63 -3.77 12.30
N GLU A 399 -4.31 -5.04 12.50
CA GLU A 399 -3.42 -5.74 11.58
C GLU A 399 -4.13 -5.83 10.22
N TYR A 400 -3.46 -5.44 9.16
CA TYR A 400 -4.06 -5.32 7.83
C TYR A 400 -3.14 -5.92 6.77
N CYS A 401 -3.55 -7.01 6.15
CA CYS A 401 -2.76 -7.70 5.13
C CYS A 401 -3.50 -7.74 3.80
N GLY A 402 -2.79 -7.36 2.76
CA GLY A 402 -3.32 -7.27 1.42
C GLY A 402 -2.25 -7.06 0.37
N GLY A 403 -2.65 -6.49 -0.76
CA GLY A 403 -1.70 -6.27 -1.85
C GLY A 403 -2.20 -5.29 -2.88
N THR A 404 -1.26 -4.81 -3.67
CA THR A 404 -1.50 -3.91 -4.80
C THR A 404 -2.53 -4.49 -5.77
N GLU A 405 -2.47 -5.78 -6.02
CA GLU A 405 -3.34 -6.56 -6.91
C GLU A 405 -4.73 -6.84 -6.34
N ILE A 406 -4.98 -6.45 -5.08
CA ILE A 406 -6.27 -6.60 -4.39
C ILE A 406 -6.93 -5.23 -4.18
N GLY A 407 -6.14 -4.15 -4.29
CA GLY A 407 -6.59 -2.78 -4.01
C GLY A 407 -7.02 -2.55 -2.55
N GLY A 408 -6.60 -3.43 -1.65
CA GLY A 408 -7.00 -3.43 -0.25
C GLY A 408 -6.47 -4.66 0.49
N GLY A 409 -7.14 -5.02 1.59
CA GLY A 409 -6.85 -6.20 2.38
C GLY A 409 -7.66 -7.42 1.95
N TYR A 410 -7.14 -8.60 2.31
CA TYR A 410 -7.88 -9.85 2.27
C TYR A 410 -8.15 -10.38 3.69
N ILE A 411 -7.33 -9.99 4.66
CA ILE A 411 -7.47 -10.29 6.09
C ILE A 411 -7.10 -9.06 6.91
N ALA A 412 -7.81 -8.82 8.00
CA ALA A 412 -7.60 -7.68 8.86
C ALA A 412 -8.09 -7.96 10.29
N ASN A 413 -8.03 -6.93 11.13
CA ASN A 413 -8.84 -6.88 12.33
C ASN A 413 -10.09 -6.03 12.08
N VAL A 414 -11.07 -6.19 12.92
CA VAL A 414 -12.26 -5.35 13.04
C VAL A 414 -12.54 -5.05 14.50
N VAL A 415 -12.96 -3.83 14.80
CA VAL A 415 -13.26 -3.40 16.17
C VAL A 415 -14.53 -4.07 16.78
N ALA A 416 -15.24 -4.88 16.01
CA ALA A 416 -16.34 -5.71 16.52
C ALA A 416 -15.88 -7.00 17.21
N LEU A 417 -14.60 -7.36 17.08
CA LEU A 417 -13.99 -8.55 17.64
C LEU A 417 -12.78 -8.18 18.50
N PRO A 418 -12.34 -9.03 19.44
CA PRO A 418 -11.09 -8.79 20.16
C PRO A 418 -9.90 -8.64 19.22
N CYS A 419 -9.13 -7.56 19.37
CA CYS A 419 -7.90 -7.31 18.63
C CYS A 419 -6.71 -7.71 19.49
N VAL A 420 -6.01 -8.77 19.08
CA VAL A 420 -4.79 -9.26 19.71
C VAL A 420 -3.59 -8.71 18.94
N ALA A 421 -2.58 -8.20 19.65
CA ALA A 421 -1.37 -7.67 19.05
C ALA A 421 -0.69 -8.72 18.14
N ALA A 422 -0.38 -8.33 16.89
CA ALA A 422 0.23 -9.18 15.86
C ALA A 422 -0.62 -10.37 15.38
N GLU A 423 -1.94 -10.33 15.57
CA GLU A 423 -2.86 -11.36 15.07
C GLU A 423 -4.00 -10.70 14.29
N PHE A 424 -4.41 -11.31 13.19
CA PHE A 424 -5.63 -10.94 12.48
C PHE A 424 -6.82 -11.62 13.11
N ASN A 425 -8.00 -10.98 13.10
CA ASN A 425 -9.18 -11.58 13.68
C ASN A 425 -10.27 -11.96 12.67
N THR A 426 -10.14 -11.55 11.38
CA THR A 426 -11.18 -11.84 10.37
C THR A 426 -10.69 -11.64 8.94
N PRO A 427 -11.24 -12.37 7.94
CA PRO A 427 -11.19 -11.97 6.54
C PRO A 427 -11.86 -10.61 6.33
N THR A 428 -11.47 -9.88 5.28
CA THR A 428 -12.10 -8.59 4.98
C THR A 428 -13.45 -8.77 4.27
N LEU A 429 -14.36 -7.82 4.48
CA LEU A 429 -15.69 -7.85 3.88
C LEU A 429 -15.64 -7.84 2.34
N GLY A 430 -16.54 -8.60 1.71
CA GLY A 430 -16.67 -8.71 0.25
C GLY A 430 -15.59 -9.54 -0.43
N LEU A 431 -14.71 -10.20 0.35
CA LEU A 431 -13.68 -11.10 -0.16
C LEU A 431 -13.58 -12.34 0.74
N ASP A 432 -13.52 -13.51 0.13
CA ASP A 432 -13.32 -14.77 0.84
C ASP A 432 -11.96 -15.39 0.54
N MET A 433 -11.52 -16.30 1.41
CA MET A 433 -10.20 -16.93 1.32
C MET A 433 -10.21 -18.35 1.88
N VAL A 434 -9.26 -19.15 1.43
CA VAL A 434 -9.01 -20.50 1.95
C VAL A 434 -7.51 -20.73 2.13
N ILE A 435 -7.14 -21.48 3.17
CA ILE A 435 -5.78 -21.94 3.39
C ILE A 435 -5.71 -23.40 2.98
N LEU A 436 -4.76 -23.72 2.09
CA LEU A 436 -4.55 -25.08 1.61
C LEU A 436 -3.13 -25.55 1.97
N ASN A 437 -3.03 -26.83 2.36
CA ASN A 437 -1.74 -27.48 2.57
C ASN A 437 -1.07 -27.86 1.23
N GLU A 438 0.10 -28.49 1.27
CA GLU A 438 0.85 -28.91 0.10
C GLU A 438 0.13 -29.98 -0.77
N PHE A 439 -0.90 -30.62 -0.24
CA PHE A 439 -1.74 -31.60 -0.96
C PHE A 439 -2.99 -30.96 -1.57
N GLY A 440 -3.22 -29.63 -1.38
CA GLY A 440 -4.41 -28.93 -1.84
C GLY A 440 -5.63 -29.13 -0.94
N GLU A 441 -5.45 -29.61 0.28
CA GLU A 441 -6.53 -29.82 1.25
C GLU A 441 -6.67 -28.61 2.19
N VAL A 442 -7.90 -28.30 2.62
CA VAL A 442 -8.16 -27.24 3.60
C VAL A 442 -7.39 -27.52 4.90
N SER A 443 -6.68 -26.53 5.38
CA SER A 443 -5.78 -26.67 6.53
C SER A 443 -5.73 -25.39 7.36
N ASP A 444 -5.38 -25.52 8.63
CA ASP A 444 -5.09 -24.38 9.51
C ASP A 444 -3.68 -23.79 9.26
N ASN A 445 -2.86 -24.42 8.42
CA ASN A 445 -1.52 -23.93 8.07
C ASN A 445 -1.18 -24.27 6.62
N GLY A 446 -0.88 -23.27 5.81
CA GLY A 446 -0.57 -23.48 4.40
C GLY A 446 -0.55 -22.20 3.58
N GLU A 447 -0.58 -22.33 2.26
CA GLU A 447 -0.70 -21.22 1.32
C GLU A 447 -2.13 -20.70 1.33
N LEU A 448 -2.25 -19.36 1.38
CA LEU A 448 -3.54 -18.68 1.30
C LEU A 448 -3.92 -18.42 -0.15
N PHE A 449 -5.15 -18.79 -0.49
CA PHE A 449 -5.78 -18.49 -1.77
C PHE A 449 -7.01 -17.62 -1.55
N LEU A 450 -7.24 -16.70 -2.49
CA LEU A 450 -8.45 -15.86 -2.52
C LEU A 450 -9.54 -16.56 -3.34
N ILE A 451 -10.79 -16.38 -2.92
CA ILE A 451 -11.97 -16.87 -3.64
C ILE A 451 -12.65 -15.67 -4.33
N PRO A 452 -12.41 -15.47 -5.65
CA PRO A 452 -12.96 -14.34 -6.39
C PRO A 452 -14.49 -14.45 -6.58
N PRO A 453 -15.17 -13.38 -6.97
CA PRO A 453 -14.64 -12.07 -7.31
C PRO A 453 -14.51 -11.13 -6.10
N SER A 454 -13.64 -10.14 -6.20
CA SER A 454 -13.64 -8.97 -5.30
C SER A 454 -13.43 -7.70 -6.12
N ILE A 455 -14.11 -6.61 -5.74
CA ILE A 455 -14.11 -5.34 -6.48
C ILE A 455 -12.72 -4.68 -6.60
N GLY A 456 -11.84 -4.93 -5.64
CA GLY A 456 -10.47 -4.40 -5.65
C GLY A 456 -9.47 -5.27 -6.40
N CYS A 457 -9.82 -6.52 -6.71
CA CYS A 457 -8.92 -7.43 -7.41
C CYS A 457 -8.62 -6.94 -8.83
N SER A 458 -7.34 -6.92 -9.19
CA SER A 458 -6.94 -6.65 -10.58
C SER A 458 -7.53 -7.71 -11.51
N THR A 459 -7.95 -7.27 -12.69
CA THR A 459 -8.47 -8.14 -13.77
C THR A 459 -7.50 -8.22 -14.94
N ALA A 460 -6.40 -7.48 -14.88
CA ALA A 460 -5.37 -7.44 -15.91
C ALA A 460 -3.98 -7.15 -15.31
N LEU A 461 -2.95 -7.50 -16.07
CA LEU A 461 -1.58 -7.02 -15.93
C LEU A 461 -1.14 -6.44 -17.27
N LEU A 462 -0.48 -5.29 -17.28
CA LEU A 462 -0.11 -4.64 -18.54
C LEU A 462 1.13 -5.26 -19.22
N ASN A 463 1.93 -6.02 -18.47
CA ASN A 463 3.18 -6.60 -18.97
C ASN A 463 3.29 -8.12 -18.82
N LYS A 464 2.21 -8.79 -18.37
CA LYS A 464 2.17 -10.24 -18.18
C LYS A 464 0.77 -10.77 -18.43
N ASP A 465 0.64 -12.06 -18.68
CA ASP A 465 -0.64 -12.73 -18.68
C ASP A 465 -1.21 -12.80 -17.25
N HIS A 466 -2.44 -12.33 -17.09
CA HIS A 466 -3.10 -12.24 -15.78
C HIS A 466 -3.52 -13.61 -15.25
N HIS A 467 -4.05 -14.48 -16.14
CA HIS A 467 -4.44 -15.85 -15.78
C HIS A 467 -3.20 -16.64 -15.32
N GLU A 468 -2.12 -16.60 -16.09
CA GLU A 468 -0.86 -17.28 -15.75
C GLU A 468 -0.26 -16.77 -14.43
N ALA A 469 -0.42 -15.48 -14.13
CA ALA A 469 0.15 -14.89 -12.92
C ALA A 469 -0.59 -15.26 -11.64
N TYR A 470 -1.91 -15.50 -11.71
CA TYR A 470 -2.73 -15.62 -10.52
C TYR A 470 -3.62 -16.88 -10.45
N TYR A 471 -3.94 -17.52 -11.57
CA TYR A 471 -4.91 -18.62 -11.61
C TYR A 471 -4.32 -19.92 -12.15
N ALA A 472 -3.38 -19.87 -13.08
CA ALA A 472 -2.80 -21.08 -13.67
C ALA A 472 -2.15 -21.97 -12.59
N GLY A 473 -2.53 -23.25 -12.61
CA GLY A 473 -1.97 -24.25 -11.68
C GLY A 473 -2.40 -24.07 -10.21
N THR A 474 -3.43 -23.27 -9.93
CA THR A 474 -4.01 -23.22 -8.58
C THR A 474 -4.85 -24.48 -8.32
N PRO A 475 -4.92 -24.98 -7.07
CA PRO A 475 -5.88 -26.01 -6.69
C PRO A 475 -7.32 -25.54 -6.92
N THR A 476 -8.26 -26.46 -7.01
CA THR A 476 -9.69 -26.16 -6.93
C THR A 476 -10.07 -25.92 -5.46
N GLY A 477 -10.93 -24.93 -5.22
CA GLY A 477 -11.46 -24.65 -3.89
C GLY A 477 -12.35 -25.76 -3.34
N PRO A 478 -12.65 -25.76 -2.04
CA PRO A 478 -13.39 -26.84 -1.37
C PRO A 478 -14.80 -27.06 -1.94
N ASP A 479 -15.45 -26.03 -2.44
CA ASP A 479 -16.77 -26.09 -3.07
C ASP A 479 -16.71 -26.01 -4.60
N GLY A 480 -15.54 -26.25 -5.20
CA GLY A 480 -15.31 -26.28 -6.64
C GLY A 480 -14.96 -24.91 -7.25
N GLU A 481 -14.66 -23.92 -6.42
CA GLU A 481 -14.33 -22.56 -6.86
C GLU A 481 -12.98 -22.49 -7.57
N LEU A 482 -12.87 -21.56 -8.50
CA LEU A 482 -11.60 -21.13 -9.04
C LEU A 482 -10.88 -20.27 -8.00
N LEU A 483 -9.68 -20.67 -7.62
CA LEU A 483 -8.89 -19.96 -6.63
C LEU A 483 -7.89 -19.00 -7.28
N ARG A 484 -7.71 -17.83 -6.64
CA ARG A 484 -6.68 -16.87 -7.01
C ARG A 484 -5.50 -16.95 -6.05
N ARG A 485 -4.31 -17.22 -6.59
CA ARG A 485 -3.08 -17.25 -5.79
C ARG A 485 -2.71 -15.84 -5.33
N HIS A 486 -2.51 -15.67 -4.02
CA HIS A 486 -1.90 -14.48 -3.45
C HIS A 486 -0.44 -14.71 -3.05
N GLY A 487 -0.11 -15.91 -2.58
CA GLY A 487 1.24 -16.36 -2.28
C GLY A 487 1.71 -16.03 -0.86
N ASP A 488 0.79 -15.78 0.08
CA ASP A 488 1.11 -15.69 1.50
C ASP A 488 0.96 -17.05 2.19
N GLN A 489 1.86 -17.35 3.12
CA GLN A 489 1.72 -18.45 4.08
C GLN A 489 0.97 -17.94 5.30
N MET A 490 -0.07 -18.65 5.69
CA MET A 490 -0.96 -18.25 6.78
C MET A 490 -1.19 -19.40 7.75
N GLN A 491 -1.27 -19.08 9.02
CA GLN A 491 -1.63 -20.01 10.07
C GLN A 491 -2.89 -19.52 10.79
N LYS A 492 -3.91 -20.38 10.88
CA LYS A 492 -5.05 -20.19 11.77
C LYS A 492 -4.68 -20.64 13.17
N LEU A 493 -5.01 -19.83 14.17
CA LEU A 493 -4.63 -20.05 15.55
C LEU A 493 -5.76 -20.72 16.33
N PRO A 494 -5.44 -21.42 17.45
CA PRO A 494 -6.47 -22.08 18.28
C PRO A 494 -7.52 -21.14 18.87
N ASN A 495 -7.21 -19.84 19.01
CA ASN A 495 -8.13 -18.81 19.47
C ASN A 495 -9.08 -18.29 18.39
N GLY A 496 -8.97 -18.82 17.15
CA GLY A 496 -9.76 -18.42 15.98
C GLY A 496 -9.15 -17.27 15.17
N GLY A 497 -8.05 -16.66 15.63
CA GLY A 497 -7.29 -15.65 14.90
C GLY A 497 -6.38 -16.27 13.83
N TRP A 498 -5.66 -15.42 13.10
CA TRP A 498 -4.68 -15.82 12.06
C TRP A 498 -3.37 -15.09 12.25
N ARG A 499 -2.30 -15.71 11.76
CA ARG A 499 -0.95 -15.13 11.72
C ARG A 499 -0.32 -15.34 10.36
N ALA A 500 0.25 -14.27 9.79
CA ALA A 500 1.05 -14.35 8.58
C ALA A 500 2.40 -14.99 8.90
N MET A 501 2.80 -15.99 8.10
CA MET A 501 4.05 -16.74 8.25
C MET A 501 5.10 -16.37 7.18
N GLY A 502 4.82 -15.33 6.37
CA GLY A 502 5.66 -14.89 5.27
C GLY A 502 5.08 -15.25 3.91
N ARG A 503 5.95 -15.38 2.89
CA ARG A 503 5.54 -15.64 1.50
C ARG A 503 5.77 -17.08 1.11
N ALA A 504 4.85 -17.65 0.34
CA ALA A 504 5.00 -18.95 -0.32
C ALA A 504 5.91 -18.86 -1.55
N ASP A 505 5.88 -17.72 -2.25
CA ASP A 505 6.83 -17.38 -3.30
C ASP A 505 8.08 -16.70 -2.70
N ASP A 506 9.13 -16.55 -3.50
CA ASP A 506 10.39 -15.95 -3.04
C ASP A 506 10.34 -14.40 -2.95
N THR A 507 9.16 -13.82 -2.82
CA THR A 507 8.99 -12.38 -2.57
C THR A 507 9.23 -12.07 -1.10
N MET A 508 10.01 -11.04 -0.83
CA MET A 508 10.37 -10.58 0.51
C MET A 508 9.67 -9.26 0.83
N ASN A 509 9.35 -9.05 2.10
CA ASN A 509 8.95 -7.75 2.63
C ASN A 509 10.10 -7.17 3.44
N LEU A 510 10.74 -6.13 2.92
CA LEU A 510 11.88 -5.48 3.56
C LEU A 510 11.52 -4.01 3.84
N GLY A 511 11.38 -3.65 5.11
CA GLY A 511 10.97 -2.30 5.50
C GLY A 511 9.60 -1.89 4.95
N GLY A 512 8.63 -2.81 4.89
CA GLY A 512 7.31 -2.57 4.33
C GLY A 512 7.23 -2.61 2.80
N ILE A 513 8.35 -2.86 2.11
CA ILE A 513 8.44 -2.86 0.65
C ILE A 513 8.57 -4.30 0.16
N LYS A 514 7.67 -4.71 -0.74
CA LYS A 514 7.76 -5.99 -1.44
C LYS A 514 8.87 -5.92 -2.48
N VAL A 515 9.79 -6.89 -2.44
CA VAL A 515 10.87 -7.08 -3.42
C VAL A 515 11.08 -8.57 -3.67
N SER A 516 11.30 -8.96 -4.92
CA SER A 516 11.62 -10.36 -5.18
C SER A 516 13.09 -10.66 -4.86
N SER A 517 13.35 -11.90 -4.44
CA SER A 517 14.72 -12.37 -4.29
C SER A 517 15.52 -12.22 -5.60
N ALA A 518 14.87 -12.47 -6.75
CA ALA A 518 15.48 -12.35 -8.06
C ALA A 518 15.92 -10.91 -8.40
N GLU A 519 15.18 -9.88 -7.97
CA GLU A 519 15.58 -8.47 -8.17
C GLU A 519 16.86 -8.16 -7.40
N ILE A 520 16.94 -8.60 -6.15
CA ILE A 520 18.14 -8.41 -5.32
C ILE A 520 19.31 -9.21 -5.88
N GLU A 521 19.11 -10.49 -6.17
CA GLU A 521 20.15 -11.40 -6.67
C GLU A 521 20.76 -10.90 -7.99
N ARG A 522 19.94 -10.41 -8.92
CA ARG A 522 20.40 -9.83 -10.18
C ARG A 522 21.40 -8.67 -9.96
N VAL A 523 21.17 -7.83 -8.97
CA VAL A 523 22.09 -6.74 -8.63
C VAL A 523 23.33 -7.26 -7.92
N LEU A 524 23.18 -8.21 -7.02
CA LEU A 524 24.29 -8.78 -6.27
C LEU A 524 25.26 -9.60 -7.15
N GLN A 525 24.77 -10.24 -8.21
CA GLN A 525 25.61 -10.95 -9.20
C GLN A 525 26.55 -10.02 -9.98
N THR A 526 26.33 -8.70 -9.97
CA THR A 526 27.26 -7.75 -10.60
C THR A 526 28.45 -7.39 -9.71
N VAL A 527 28.48 -7.88 -8.48
CA VAL A 527 29.57 -7.58 -7.53
C VAL A 527 30.74 -8.54 -7.80
N GLU A 528 31.94 -7.96 -7.88
CA GLU A 528 33.17 -8.69 -8.15
C GLU A 528 33.40 -9.80 -7.11
N GLY A 529 33.79 -10.99 -7.57
CA GLY A 529 34.03 -12.18 -6.75
C GLY A 529 32.78 -13.00 -6.40
N VAL A 530 31.63 -12.68 -6.99
CA VAL A 530 30.36 -13.38 -6.79
C VAL A 530 30.07 -14.29 -7.98
N SER A 531 30.01 -15.60 -7.74
CA SER A 531 29.58 -16.60 -8.73
C SER A 531 28.07 -16.77 -8.72
N GLU A 532 27.46 -16.99 -7.55
CA GLU A 532 26.01 -17.12 -7.38
C GLU A 532 25.56 -16.47 -6.08
N THR A 533 24.31 -16.03 -6.04
CA THR A 533 23.69 -15.52 -4.80
C THR A 533 22.29 -16.07 -4.61
N ALA A 534 21.89 -16.19 -3.34
CA ALA A 534 20.50 -16.41 -2.97
C ALA A 534 20.12 -15.44 -1.84
N ALA A 535 19.11 -14.64 -2.09
CA ALA A 535 18.54 -13.70 -1.12
C ALA A 535 17.33 -14.33 -0.43
N ILE A 536 17.30 -14.29 0.89
CA ILE A 536 16.18 -14.76 1.71
C ILE A 536 15.75 -13.69 2.71
N ALA A 537 14.47 -13.70 3.05
CA ALA A 537 13.98 -12.98 4.21
C ALA A 537 13.83 -13.94 5.39
N VAL A 538 14.33 -13.53 6.54
CA VAL A 538 14.15 -14.24 7.81
C VAL A 538 13.54 -13.29 8.83
N ALA A 539 12.57 -13.78 9.59
CA ALA A 539 11.90 -13.02 10.63
C ALA A 539 12.22 -13.66 12.00
N PRO A 540 13.30 -13.25 12.68
CA PRO A 540 13.60 -13.76 14.00
C PRO A 540 12.45 -13.50 14.96
N SER A 541 11.98 -14.51 15.65
CA SER A 541 10.90 -14.43 16.65
C SER A 541 9.57 -13.84 16.14
N GLY A 542 9.30 -13.89 14.81
CA GLY A 542 8.06 -13.39 14.21
C GLY A 542 8.01 -11.87 14.02
N GLY A 543 9.13 -11.16 14.16
CA GLY A 543 9.25 -9.71 13.90
C GLY A 543 9.49 -9.35 12.43
N PRO A 544 9.89 -8.09 12.14
CA PRO A 544 10.21 -7.62 10.79
C PRO A 544 11.26 -8.46 10.10
N SER A 545 11.08 -8.65 8.80
CA SER A 545 11.99 -9.47 7.99
C SER A 545 13.35 -8.82 7.81
N HIS A 546 14.39 -9.63 7.98
CA HIS A 546 15.79 -9.27 7.73
C HIS A 546 16.24 -9.90 6.42
N LEU A 547 16.89 -9.12 5.56
CA LEU A 547 17.54 -9.63 4.34
C LEU A 547 18.83 -10.34 4.70
N VAL A 548 18.91 -11.63 4.39
CA VAL A 548 20.12 -12.45 4.49
C VAL A 548 20.52 -12.90 3.09
N VAL A 549 21.80 -12.80 2.77
CA VAL A 549 22.33 -13.16 1.45
C VAL A 549 23.31 -14.33 1.59
N TYR A 550 23.03 -15.41 0.89
CA TYR A 550 23.99 -16.50 0.68
C TYR A 550 24.80 -16.25 -0.58
N VAL A 551 26.12 -16.45 -0.52
CA VAL A 551 27.05 -16.16 -1.60
C VAL A 551 27.88 -17.39 -1.90
N VAL A 552 27.91 -17.79 -3.17
CA VAL A 552 28.92 -18.68 -3.72
C VAL A 552 29.99 -17.79 -4.33
N ALA A 553 31.21 -17.85 -3.78
CA ALA A 553 32.32 -17.04 -4.27
C ALA A 553 32.90 -17.61 -5.58
N GLU A 554 33.45 -16.74 -6.42
CA GLU A 554 34.24 -17.17 -7.57
C GLU A 554 35.53 -17.89 -7.15
N GLN A 555 35.95 -18.89 -7.92
CA GLN A 555 37.19 -19.63 -7.64
C GLN A 555 38.41 -18.69 -7.63
N GLY A 556 39.12 -18.70 -6.49
CA GLY A 556 40.31 -17.86 -6.32
C GLY A 556 40.06 -16.46 -5.75
N HIS A 557 38.78 -16.05 -5.58
CA HIS A 557 38.44 -14.81 -4.89
C HIS A 557 38.23 -15.09 -3.40
N VAL A 558 39.11 -14.56 -2.56
CA VAL A 558 38.96 -14.59 -1.10
C VAL A 558 38.71 -13.16 -0.62
N GLN A 559 37.46 -12.78 -0.50
CA GLN A 559 37.10 -11.54 0.20
C GLN A 559 36.59 -11.88 1.61
N ASP A 560 36.91 -11.03 2.56
CA ASP A 560 36.32 -11.16 3.89
C ASP A 560 34.83 -10.77 3.85
N LYS A 561 34.06 -11.32 4.80
CA LYS A 561 32.59 -11.14 4.90
C LYS A 561 32.21 -9.66 4.95
N ALA A 562 32.95 -8.83 5.68
CA ALA A 562 32.62 -7.42 5.88
C ALA A 562 32.79 -6.61 4.57
N THR A 563 33.86 -6.86 3.83
CA THR A 563 34.14 -6.21 2.53
C THR A 563 33.12 -6.62 1.48
N MET A 564 32.80 -7.91 1.37
CA MET A 564 31.77 -8.42 0.44
C MET A 564 30.41 -7.79 0.78
N MET A 565 30.01 -7.80 2.04
CA MET A 565 28.74 -7.22 2.49
C MET A 565 28.65 -5.71 2.20
N ALA A 566 29.75 -4.96 2.38
CA ALA A 566 29.79 -3.53 2.06
C ALA A 566 29.64 -3.26 0.55
N SER A 567 30.30 -4.06 -0.29
CA SER A 567 30.23 -4.00 -1.75
C SER A 567 28.80 -4.32 -2.24
N MET A 568 28.20 -5.39 -1.73
CA MET A 568 26.81 -5.77 -2.02
C MET A 568 25.79 -4.71 -1.57
N GLN A 569 25.96 -4.18 -0.36
CA GLN A 569 25.09 -3.10 0.13
C GLN A 569 25.22 -1.84 -0.71
N SER A 570 26.42 -1.53 -1.20
CA SER A 570 26.65 -0.42 -2.12
C SER A 570 25.93 -0.65 -3.46
N ALA A 571 26.00 -1.85 -4.02
CA ALA A 571 25.31 -2.21 -5.24
C ALA A 571 23.79 -2.08 -5.10
N ILE A 572 23.19 -2.61 -4.04
CA ILE A 572 21.75 -2.45 -3.74
C ILE A 572 21.35 -0.98 -3.64
N ARG A 573 22.15 -0.15 -2.94
CA ARG A 573 21.86 1.28 -2.81
C ARG A 573 21.95 2.03 -4.13
N ARG A 574 22.82 1.61 -5.01
CA ARG A 574 23.04 2.26 -6.32
C ARG A 574 21.98 1.83 -7.34
N GLU A 575 21.64 0.54 -7.39
CA GLU A 575 20.87 -0.06 -8.49
C GLU A 575 19.39 -0.29 -8.15
N LEU A 576 19.02 -0.45 -6.87
CA LEU A 576 17.66 -0.75 -6.42
C LEU A 576 17.12 0.33 -5.48
N ASN A 577 17.12 0.02 -4.19
CA ASN A 577 16.51 0.88 -3.16
C ASN A 577 17.41 0.95 -1.92
N PRO A 578 17.76 2.16 -1.45
CA PRO A 578 18.61 2.34 -0.26
C PRO A 578 17.95 1.83 1.04
N LEU A 579 16.66 1.56 1.03
CA LEU A 579 15.93 1.00 2.18
C LEU A 579 16.18 -0.50 2.36
N PHE A 580 16.60 -1.22 1.31
CA PHE A 580 16.95 -2.63 1.41
C PHE A 580 18.33 -2.78 2.06
N LYS A 581 18.34 -3.22 3.30
CA LYS A 581 19.58 -3.40 4.08
C LYS A 581 19.88 -4.86 4.24
N ILE A 582 21.10 -5.27 3.85
CA ILE A 582 21.60 -6.59 4.14
C ILE A 582 21.86 -6.67 5.65
N HIS A 583 21.19 -7.60 6.31
CA HIS A 583 21.34 -7.86 7.73
C HIS A 583 22.52 -8.80 7.99
N ASP A 584 22.63 -9.86 7.18
CA ASP A 584 23.73 -10.81 7.26
C ASP A 584 24.10 -11.39 5.89
N LEU A 585 25.33 -11.91 5.79
CA LEU A 585 25.86 -12.58 4.62
C LEU A 585 26.51 -13.90 5.04
N ALA A 586 26.21 -14.97 4.35
CA ALA A 586 26.81 -16.30 4.59
C ALA A 586 27.44 -16.82 3.30
N PHE A 587 28.70 -17.25 3.36
CA PHE A 587 29.32 -17.99 2.27
C PHE A 587 28.88 -19.45 2.30
N ILE A 588 28.64 -20.01 1.11
CA ILE A 588 28.25 -21.40 0.91
C ILE A 588 28.96 -21.95 -0.32
N ASP A 589 29.34 -23.23 -0.30
CA ASP A 589 30.05 -23.86 -1.41
C ASP A 589 29.17 -24.02 -2.66
N ALA A 590 27.88 -24.29 -2.47
CA ALA A 590 26.88 -24.39 -3.52
C ALA A 590 25.47 -24.11 -2.97
N LEU A 591 24.62 -23.45 -3.77
CA LEU A 591 23.21 -23.23 -3.41
C LEU A 591 22.41 -24.54 -3.48
N PRO A 592 21.59 -24.88 -2.48
CA PRO A 592 20.71 -26.05 -2.56
C PRO A 592 19.66 -25.85 -3.67
N ARG A 593 19.49 -26.86 -4.53
CA ARG A 593 18.62 -26.79 -5.70
C ARG A 593 17.70 -28.01 -5.78
N THR A 594 16.52 -27.78 -6.35
CA THR A 594 15.60 -28.85 -6.74
C THR A 594 16.13 -29.63 -7.94
N THR A 595 15.50 -30.75 -8.27
CA THR A 595 15.79 -31.51 -9.51
C THR A 595 15.57 -30.70 -10.79
N SER A 596 14.74 -29.66 -10.74
CA SER A 596 14.51 -28.69 -11.83
C SER A 596 15.43 -27.48 -11.77
N ASN A 597 16.52 -27.54 -11.02
CA ASN A 597 17.56 -26.52 -10.87
C ASN A 597 17.08 -25.19 -10.19
N LYS A 598 15.95 -25.18 -9.51
CA LYS A 598 15.48 -24.01 -8.72
C LYS A 598 16.17 -23.97 -7.35
N VAL A 599 16.60 -22.78 -6.93
CA VAL A 599 17.18 -22.56 -5.59
C VAL A 599 16.13 -22.85 -4.50
N MET A 600 16.50 -23.71 -3.54
CA MET A 600 15.63 -24.09 -2.43
C MET A 600 15.80 -23.12 -1.25
N ARG A 601 15.25 -21.91 -1.37
CA ARG A 601 15.39 -20.85 -0.36
C ARG A 601 14.80 -21.21 1.00
N ARG A 602 13.81 -22.13 1.03
CA ARG A 602 13.29 -22.68 2.29
C ARG A 602 14.39 -23.38 3.08
N VAL A 603 15.21 -24.20 2.42
CA VAL A 603 16.34 -24.88 3.05
C VAL A 603 17.35 -23.88 3.61
N LEU A 604 17.62 -22.79 2.87
CA LEU A 604 18.51 -21.73 3.33
C LEU A 604 17.93 -20.98 4.53
N ARG A 605 16.61 -20.75 4.58
CA ARG A 605 15.95 -20.16 5.76
C ARG A 605 16.04 -21.06 6.99
N ASP A 606 15.81 -22.37 6.81
CA ASP A 606 15.86 -23.36 7.89
C ASP A 606 17.29 -23.55 8.42
N GLN A 607 18.30 -23.34 7.57
CA GLN A 607 19.73 -23.43 7.94
C GLN A 607 20.26 -22.16 8.60
N PHE A 608 19.60 -21.02 8.43
CA PHE A 608 20.04 -19.77 9.02
C PHE A 608 19.82 -19.78 10.53
N GLN A 609 20.94 -19.79 11.28
CA GLN A 609 20.94 -19.57 12.72
C GLN A 609 21.45 -18.14 12.97
N PRO A 610 20.63 -17.25 13.54
CA PRO A 610 21.00 -15.85 13.81
C PRO A 610 22.09 -15.71 14.86
#